data_46807c199a8046a0fcd4773b8a9bc278
#
_entry.id   46807c199a8046a0fcd4773b8a9bc278
#
_cell.length_a   1.000
_cell.length_b   1.000
_cell.length_c   1.000
_cell.angle_alpha   90.00
_cell.angle_beta   90.00
_cell.angle_gamma   90.00
#
_symmetry.space_group_name_H-M   'P 1'
#
loop_
_entity.id
_entity.type
_entity.pdbx_description
1 polymer ?
#
loop_
_entity_poly.entity_id
_entity_poly.type
_entity_poly.pdbx_seq_one_letter_code
_entity_poly.pdbx_strand_id
1 'polypeptide(L)'
;ENIITIFNLLGPTINPAAPANQLLGVFNPALIKKIGQALTANKVTSGIVVHGLVNDPLITGVDELTNCGTNQVFGIGNLAMPETENWAPGRWNVKEGIFSDLSGGNLQENLKIMNLLLEGDAPKSLKTTVLINAATAFWVQGKCSSLEEGMDLSDSLLTNGTVKQWIEKASNLFK
;
A
#
# COMPACT_ATOMS: atom_id res chain seq x y z
N GLU A 1 5.58 14.62 20.80
CA GLU A 1 5.83 15.21 19.48
C GLU A 1 6.61 14.18 18.65
N ASN A 2 6.02 13.69 17.57
CA ASN A 2 6.75 12.83 16.62
C ASN A 2 7.73 13.71 15.85
N ILE A 3 9.01 13.62 16.18
CA ILE A 3 10.08 14.30 15.44
C ILE A 3 10.31 13.53 14.14
N ILE A 4 9.87 14.11 13.03
CA ILE A 4 10.18 13.60 11.69
C ILE A 4 11.67 13.87 11.45
N THR A 5 12.45 12.82 11.31
CA THR A 5 13.88 12.90 11.05
C THR A 5 14.19 12.50 9.61
N ILE A 6 15.40 12.82 9.14
CA ILE A 6 15.88 12.39 7.82
C ILE A 6 15.82 10.85 7.66
N PHE A 7 15.91 10.10 8.73
CA PHE A 7 15.82 8.62 8.70
C PHE A 7 14.44 8.12 8.25
N ASN A 8 13.37 8.87 8.51
CA ASN A 8 12.03 8.55 8.00
C ASN A 8 11.95 8.66 6.48
N LEU A 9 12.82 9.47 5.86
CA LEU A 9 12.91 9.64 4.41
C LEU A 9 13.92 8.69 3.77
N LEU A 10 15.03 8.42 4.47
CA LEU A 10 16.11 7.58 3.94
C LEU A 10 15.76 6.10 4.00
N GLY A 11 15.10 5.62 5.07
CA GLY A 11 14.81 4.21 5.28
C GLY A 11 14.26 3.49 4.04
N PRO A 12 13.19 3.99 3.41
CA PRO A 12 12.64 3.38 2.21
C PRO A 12 13.57 3.41 0.99
N THR A 13 14.50 4.38 0.92
CA THR A 13 15.36 4.59 -0.26
C THR A 13 16.70 3.87 -0.18
N ILE A 14 17.08 3.37 1.01
CA ILE A 14 18.37 2.72 1.25
C ILE A 14 18.25 1.21 1.55
N ASN A 15 17.18 0.57 1.08
CA ASN A 15 16.99 -0.86 1.27
C ASN A 15 18.18 -1.66 0.70
N PRO A 16 18.95 -2.40 1.51
CA PRO A 16 20.14 -3.12 1.05
C PRO A 16 19.82 -4.26 0.07
N ALA A 17 18.57 -4.73 0.03
CA ALA A 17 18.13 -5.72 -0.94
C ALA A 17 18.00 -5.14 -2.36
N ALA A 18 18.12 -3.80 -2.53
CA ALA A 18 18.02 -3.10 -3.81
C ALA A 18 16.88 -3.63 -4.70
N PRO A 19 15.62 -3.61 -4.23
CA PRO A 19 14.50 -4.18 -4.96
C PRO A 19 14.30 -3.45 -6.29
N ALA A 20 14.14 -4.22 -7.37
CA ALA A 20 13.90 -3.68 -8.71
C ALA A 20 12.52 -3.02 -8.84
N ASN A 21 11.54 -3.48 -8.07
CA ASN A 21 10.16 -3.00 -8.11
C ASN A 21 9.72 -2.53 -6.73
N GLN A 22 9.07 -1.35 -6.64
CA GLN A 22 8.66 -0.79 -5.35
C GLN A 22 7.30 -0.10 -5.43
N LEU A 23 6.43 -0.41 -4.47
CA LEU A 23 5.29 0.44 -4.09
C LEU A 23 5.66 1.08 -2.74
N LEU A 24 5.67 2.40 -2.66
CA LEU A 24 6.15 3.12 -1.50
C LEU A 24 5.19 4.24 -1.10
N GLY A 25 4.71 4.20 0.13
CA GLY A 25 3.91 5.25 0.71
C GLY A 25 4.73 6.34 1.37
N VAL A 26 4.23 7.56 1.33
CA VAL A 26 4.82 8.72 1.99
C VAL A 26 3.79 9.44 2.86
N PHE A 27 4.18 9.83 4.06
CA PHE A 27 3.31 10.52 5.01
C PHE A 27 2.96 11.97 4.62
N ASN A 28 3.68 12.55 3.67
CA ASN A 28 3.48 13.92 3.21
C ASN A 28 3.49 13.96 1.68
N PRO A 29 2.44 14.47 1.03
CA PRO A 29 2.33 14.50 -0.42
C PRO A 29 3.44 15.32 -1.11
N ALA A 30 4.03 16.31 -0.44
CA ALA A 30 5.16 17.07 -0.97
C ALA A 30 6.42 16.22 -1.19
N LEU A 31 6.47 15.01 -0.62
CA LEU A 31 7.60 14.09 -0.76
C LEU A 31 7.47 13.15 -1.96
N ILE A 32 6.29 13.01 -2.56
CA ILE A 32 6.01 12.03 -3.62
C ILE A 32 7.05 12.13 -4.74
N LYS A 33 7.19 13.29 -5.38
CA LYS A 33 8.15 13.49 -6.47
C LYS A 33 9.60 13.35 -6.02
N LYS A 34 9.95 13.87 -4.84
CA LYS A 34 11.33 13.80 -4.31
C LYS A 34 11.77 12.34 -4.07
N ILE A 35 10.90 11.55 -3.47
CA ILE A 35 11.15 10.12 -3.25
C ILE A 35 11.18 9.37 -4.58
N GLY A 36 10.27 9.66 -5.51
CA GLY A 36 10.30 9.08 -6.85
C GLY A 36 11.62 9.34 -7.58
N GLN A 37 12.15 10.56 -7.52
CA GLN A 37 13.46 10.91 -8.08
C GLN A 37 14.60 10.14 -7.40
N ALA A 38 14.56 9.98 -6.07
CA ALA A 38 15.55 9.21 -5.34
C ALA A 38 15.51 7.72 -5.73
N LEU A 39 14.32 7.13 -5.86
CA LEU A 39 14.17 5.75 -6.33
C LEU A 39 14.67 5.57 -7.78
N THR A 40 14.44 6.55 -8.65
CA THR A 40 14.99 6.57 -10.01
C THR A 40 16.53 6.59 -9.99
N ALA A 41 17.14 7.43 -9.15
CA ALA A 41 18.59 7.47 -8.96
C ALA A 41 19.14 6.13 -8.43
N ASN A 42 18.38 5.43 -7.60
CA ASN A 42 18.69 4.09 -7.10
C ASN A 42 18.41 2.97 -8.12
N LYS A 43 18.10 3.31 -9.37
CA LYS A 43 17.88 2.36 -10.48
C LYS A 43 16.70 1.42 -10.26
N VAL A 44 15.65 1.84 -9.53
CA VAL A 44 14.39 1.10 -9.45
C VAL A 44 13.79 1.00 -10.85
N THR A 45 13.50 -0.22 -11.29
CA THR A 45 13.03 -0.51 -12.65
C THR A 45 11.58 -0.12 -12.85
N SER A 46 10.73 -0.40 -11.85
CA SER A 46 9.31 -0.02 -11.84
C SER A 46 8.91 0.37 -10.43
N GLY A 47 8.29 1.52 -10.28
CA GLY A 47 7.86 1.96 -8.96
C GLY A 47 6.69 2.93 -8.98
N ILE A 48 5.97 2.90 -7.88
CA ILE A 48 4.87 3.82 -7.57
C ILE A 48 5.11 4.41 -6.19
N VAL A 49 5.10 5.74 -6.10
CA VAL A 49 5.11 6.47 -4.82
C VAL A 49 3.73 7.04 -4.59
N VAL A 50 3.19 6.83 -3.40
CA VAL A 50 1.79 7.14 -3.09
C VAL A 50 1.61 7.94 -1.81
N HIS A 51 0.51 8.70 -1.74
CA HIS A 51 -0.06 9.28 -0.52
C HIS A 51 -1.58 9.25 -0.65
N GLY A 52 -2.24 8.52 0.26
CA GLY A 52 -3.69 8.45 0.31
C GLY A 52 -4.27 9.66 1.02
N LEU A 53 -5.16 10.41 0.37
CA LEU A 53 -5.98 11.43 1.03
C LEU A 53 -7.22 10.74 1.60
N VAL A 54 -7.61 11.13 2.81
CA VAL A 54 -8.80 10.58 3.47
C VAL A 54 -9.81 11.67 3.76
N ASN A 55 -11.09 11.33 3.70
CA ASN A 55 -12.18 12.23 4.00
C ASN A 55 -12.43 12.28 5.51
N ASP A 56 -11.44 12.78 6.27
CA ASP A 56 -11.50 12.95 7.71
C ASP A 56 -11.01 14.35 8.10
N PRO A 57 -11.71 15.08 8.97
CA PRO A 57 -11.33 16.46 9.31
C PRO A 57 -10.06 16.57 10.16
N LEU A 58 -9.62 15.49 10.79
CA LEU A 58 -8.48 15.45 11.70
C LEU A 58 -7.22 14.84 11.08
N ILE A 59 -7.37 14.09 9.99
CA ILE A 59 -6.29 13.32 9.34
C ILE A 59 -6.18 13.75 7.88
N THR A 60 -5.04 14.29 7.51
CA THR A 60 -4.80 14.81 6.17
C THR A 60 -4.53 13.72 5.14
N GLY A 61 -4.14 12.53 5.58
CA GLY A 61 -3.86 11.39 4.71
C GLY A 61 -3.08 10.29 5.39
N VAL A 62 -2.81 9.23 4.61
CA VAL A 62 -2.08 8.02 5.01
C VAL A 62 -0.95 7.72 4.02
N ASP A 63 0.07 7.01 4.49
CA ASP A 63 1.23 6.62 3.71
C ASP A 63 1.04 5.31 2.95
N GLU A 64 -0.18 5.11 2.42
CA GLU A 64 -0.56 3.95 1.60
C GLU A 64 -1.69 4.31 0.64
N LEU A 65 -1.98 3.41 -0.30
CA LEU A 65 -3.20 3.52 -1.09
C LEU A 65 -4.41 3.19 -0.23
N THR A 66 -5.47 3.96 -0.37
CA THR A 66 -6.72 3.76 0.38
C THR A 66 -7.94 3.87 -0.52
N ASN A 67 -9.01 3.14 -0.18
CA ASN A 67 -10.31 3.37 -0.79
C ASN A 67 -11.16 4.41 -0.05
N CYS A 68 -10.61 5.04 1.01
CA CYS A 68 -11.34 6.02 1.82
C CYS A 68 -11.17 7.48 1.32
N GLY A 69 -10.71 7.65 0.11
CA GLY A 69 -10.53 8.93 -0.56
C GLY A 69 -9.69 8.81 -1.81
N THR A 70 -9.18 9.93 -2.29
CA THR A 70 -8.33 10.00 -3.49
C THR A 70 -6.87 9.79 -3.13
N ASN A 71 -6.12 9.07 -3.98
CA ASN A 71 -4.71 8.81 -3.78
C ASN A 71 -3.88 9.65 -4.75
N GLN A 72 -2.87 10.35 -4.25
CA GLN A 72 -1.86 10.99 -5.08
C GLN A 72 -0.77 9.97 -5.41
N VAL A 73 -0.47 9.82 -6.69
CA VAL A 73 0.37 8.73 -7.21
C VAL A 73 1.40 9.29 -8.18
N PHE A 74 2.64 8.84 -8.07
CA PHE A 74 3.71 9.17 -9.01
C PHE A 74 4.47 7.89 -9.41
N GLY A 75 4.48 7.62 -10.70
CA GLY A 75 5.15 6.45 -11.28
C GLY A 75 6.56 6.76 -11.75
N ILE A 76 7.44 5.77 -11.65
CA ILE A 76 8.84 5.84 -12.09
C ILE A 76 9.24 4.59 -12.88
N GLY A 77 10.34 4.71 -13.62
CA GLY A 77 10.86 3.62 -14.44
C GLY A 77 9.88 3.21 -15.54
N ASN A 78 9.56 1.92 -15.66
CA ASN A 78 8.59 1.43 -16.66
C ASN A 78 7.16 1.97 -16.46
N LEU A 79 6.87 2.53 -15.29
CA LEU A 79 5.59 3.13 -14.94
C LEU A 79 5.68 4.65 -14.84
N ALA A 80 6.71 5.27 -15.46
CA ALA A 80 6.98 6.70 -15.35
C ALA A 80 5.77 7.54 -15.77
N MET A 81 5.43 8.48 -14.90
CA MET A 81 4.38 9.48 -15.11
C MET A 81 5.01 10.86 -15.25
N PRO A 82 4.55 11.74 -16.17
CA PRO A 82 5.09 13.09 -16.32
C PRO A 82 4.81 13.95 -15.08
N GLU A 83 3.68 13.73 -14.44
CA GLU A 83 3.20 14.43 -13.25
C GLU A 83 2.56 13.49 -12.24
N THR A 84 2.33 13.99 -11.03
CA THR A 84 1.52 13.28 -10.03
C THR A 84 0.08 13.16 -10.50
N GLU A 85 -0.48 11.96 -10.47
CA GLU A 85 -1.87 11.69 -10.80
C GLU A 85 -2.71 11.54 -9.54
N ASN A 86 -4.03 11.78 -9.68
CA ASN A 86 -5.01 11.51 -8.64
C ASN A 86 -5.81 10.25 -8.99
N TRP A 87 -5.69 9.22 -8.18
CA TRP A 87 -6.38 7.95 -8.36
C TRP A 87 -7.52 7.80 -7.35
N ALA A 88 -8.75 7.87 -7.84
CA ALA A 88 -9.94 7.60 -7.04
C ALA A 88 -10.15 6.07 -6.86
N PRO A 89 -10.95 5.63 -5.87
CA PRO A 89 -11.26 4.21 -5.64
C PRO A 89 -11.77 3.45 -6.87
N GLY A 90 -12.49 4.14 -7.75
CA GLY A 90 -12.95 3.58 -9.05
C GLY A 90 -11.83 3.09 -9.97
N ARG A 91 -10.57 3.50 -9.74
CA ARG A 91 -9.39 2.99 -10.48
C ARG A 91 -9.21 1.47 -10.32
N TRP A 92 -9.63 0.94 -9.17
CA TRP A 92 -9.63 -0.51 -8.85
C TRP A 92 -11.03 -1.12 -8.93
N ASN A 93 -11.99 -0.42 -9.56
CA ASN A 93 -13.40 -0.84 -9.63
C ASN A 93 -14.04 -1.08 -8.23
N VAL A 94 -13.64 -0.29 -7.23
CA VAL A 94 -14.18 -0.36 -5.87
C VAL A 94 -14.89 0.94 -5.50
N LYS A 95 -15.79 0.83 -4.51
CA LYS A 95 -16.48 2.00 -3.94
C LYS A 95 -15.62 2.67 -2.88
N GLU A 96 -15.88 3.96 -2.65
CA GLU A 96 -15.32 4.69 -1.53
C GLU A 96 -15.72 4.04 -0.21
N GLY A 97 -14.73 3.96 0.70
CA GLY A 97 -14.84 3.32 2.00
C GLY A 97 -14.99 4.34 3.13
N ILE A 98 -15.04 3.82 4.36
CA ILE A 98 -15.16 4.57 5.60
C ILE A 98 -13.82 4.52 6.32
N PHE A 99 -13.20 5.68 6.58
CA PHE A 99 -11.85 5.75 7.13
C PHE A 99 -11.74 5.13 8.55
N SER A 100 -12.79 5.25 9.37
CA SER A 100 -12.79 4.62 10.70
C SER A 100 -12.63 3.09 10.68
N ASP A 101 -12.95 2.43 9.56
CA ASP A 101 -12.72 0.99 9.38
C ASP A 101 -11.22 0.62 9.37
N LEU A 102 -10.35 1.58 9.07
CA LEU A 102 -8.90 1.38 9.00
C LEU A 102 -8.20 1.57 10.34
N SER A 103 -8.95 1.98 11.38
CA SER A 103 -8.38 2.27 12.68
C SER A 103 -7.78 1.01 13.30
N GLY A 104 -6.50 1.09 13.64
CA GLY A 104 -5.81 0.11 14.46
C GLY A 104 -5.93 0.42 15.95
N GLY A 105 -5.18 -0.32 16.75
CA GLY A 105 -5.13 -0.15 18.19
C GLY A 105 -3.83 -0.67 18.79
N ASN A 106 -3.90 -1.20 20.00
CA ASN A 106 -2.78 -1.88 20.63
C ASN A 106 -2.45 -3.21 19.91
N LEU A 107 -1.38 -3.88 20.33
CA LEU A 107 -0.93 -5.13 19.71
C LEU A 107 -2.03 -6.21 19.65
N GLN A 108 -2.80 -6.38 20.72
CA GLN A 108 -3.84 -7.42 20.79
C GLN A 108 -5.00 -7.09 19.84
N GLU A 109 -5.38 -5.84 19.75
CA GLU A 109 -6.40 -5.36 18.81
C GLU A 109 -5.94 -5.55 17.36
N ASN A 110 -4.69 -5.18 17.04
CA ASN A 110 -4.16 -5.36 15.69
C ASN A 110 -4.03 -6.84 15.29
N LEU A 111 -3.65 -7.73 16.22
CA LEU A 111 -3.66 -9.19 15.98
C LEU A 111 -5.07 -9.72 15.72
N LYS A 112 -6.07 -9.23 16.47
CA LYS A 112 -7.47 -9.58 16.23
C LYS A 112 -7.94 -9.11 14.85
N ILE A 113 -7.63 -7.86 14.47
CA ILE A 113 -7.96 -7.29 13.16
C ILE A 113 -7.33 -8.14 12.03
N MET A 114 -6.05 -8.51 12.18
CA MET A 114 -5.37 -9.37 11.22
C MET A 114 -6.07 -10.74 11.09
N ASN A 115 -6.45 -11.36 12.20
CA ASN A 115 -7.18 -12.65 12.16
C ASN A 115 -8.53 -12.50 11.47
N LEU A 116 -9.31 -11.47 11.78
CA LEU A 116 -10.57 -11.17 11.08
C LEU A 116 -10.35 -10.98 9.56
N LEU A 117 -9.27 -10.33 9.15
CA LEU A 117 -8.94 -10.19 7.73
C LEU A 117 -8.68 -11.55 7.08
N LEU A 118 -7.93 -12.44 7.73
CA LEU A 118 -7.60 -13.77 7.23
C LEU A 118 -8.81 -14.73 7.23
N GLU A 119 -9.82 -14.45 8.04
CA GLU A 119 -11.08 -15.21 8.13
C GLU A 119 -12.19 -14.64 7.23
N GLY A 120 -11.96 -13.45 6.65
CA GLY A 120 -12.91 -12.78 5.76
C GLY A 120 -13.92 -11.88 6.47
N ASP A 121 -13.80 -11.71 7.80
CA ASP A 121 -14.74 -10.98 8.66
C ASP A 121 -14.27 -9.55 9.02
N ALA A 122 -13.17 -9.09 8.40
CA ALA A 122 -12.67 -7.75 8.61
C ALA A 122 -13.62 -6.67 8.07
N PRO A 123 -13.57 -5.43 8.61
CA PRO A 123 -14.27 -4.28 8.06
C PRO A 123 -14.02 -4.15 6.55
N LYS A 124 -15.07 -3.83 5.80
CA LYS A 124 -15.02 -3.85 4.32
C LYS A 124 -13.96 -2.89 3.77
N SER A 125 -13.85 -1.69 4.33
CA SER A 125 -12.89 -0.68 3.86
C SER A 125 -11.46 -1.12 4.14
N LEU A 126 -11.20 -1.77 5.28
CA LEU A 126 -9.89 -2.34 5.61
C LEU A 126 -9.51 -3.45 4.61
N LYS A 127 -10.39 -4.44 4.40
CA LYS A 127 -10.14 -5.49 3.40
C LYS A 127 -9.84 -4.88 2.03
N THR A 128 -10.65 -3.92 1.58
CA THR A 128 -10.48 -3.27 0.27
C THR A 128 -9.16 -2.51 0.19
N THR A 129 -8.78 -1.75 1.23
CA THR A 129 -7.49 -1.05 1.30
C THR A 129 -6.31 -2.03 1.19
N VAL A 130 -6.34 -3.15 1.89
CA VAL A 130 -5.30 -4.20 1.77
C VAL A 130 -5.23 -4.73 0.34
N LEU A 131 -6.39 -5.03 -0.27
CA LEU A 131 -6.44 -5.58 -1.63
C LEU A 131 -5.90 -4.60 -2.67
N ILE A 132 -6.23 -3.30 -2.61
CA ILE A 132 -5.72 -2.33 -3.59
C ILE A 132 -4.20 -2.11 -3.48
N ASN A 133 -3.62 -2.16 -2.28
CA ASN A 133 -2.17 -2.11 -2.10
C ASN A 133 -1.51 -3.38 -2.68
N ALA A 134 -2.03 -4.56 -2.38
CA ALA A 134 -1.53 -5.82 -2.93
C ALA A 134 -1.67 -5.87 -4.47
N ALA A 135 -2.83 -5.50 -5.01
CA ALA A 135 -3.10 -5.44 -6.44
C ALA A 135 -2.12 -4.50 -7.17
N THR A 136 -1.90 -3.31 -6.59
CA THR A 136 -0.95 -2.35 -7.16
C THR A 136 0.48 -2.87 -7.09
N ALA A 137 0.86 -3.56 -6.00
CA ALA A 137 2.18 -4.18 -5.89
C ALA A 137 2.38 -5.30 -6.94
N PHE A 138 1.37 -6.12 -7.21
CA PHE A 138 1.42 -7.14 -8.28
C PHE A 138 1.54 -6.49 -9.66
N TRP A 139 0.81 -5.42 -9.92
CA TRP A 139 0.90 -4.67 -11.18
C TRP A 139 2.28 -4.01 -11.34
N VAL A 140 2.81 -3.37 -10.31
CA VAL A 140 4.16 -2.77 -10.31
C VAL A 140 5.23 -3.83 -10.62
N GLN A 141 5.04 -5.04 -10.12
CA GLN A 141 5.97 -6.17 -10.37
C GLN A 141 5.79 -6.81 -11.74
N GLY A 142 4.73 -6.46 -12.49
CA GLY A 142 4.38 -7.09 -13.77
C GLY A 142 3.82 -8.52 -13.63
N LYS A 143 3.26 -8.86 -12.44
CA LYS A 143 2.57 -10.15 -12.20
C LYS A 143 1.15 -10.16 -12.75
N CYS A 144 0.57 -8.99 -12.97
CA CYS A 144 -0.70 -8.81 -13.64
C CYS A 144 -0.60 -7.65 -14.64
N SER A 145 -1.44 -7.67 -15.66
CA SER A 145 -1.45 -6.69 -16.75
C SER A 145 -2.27 -5.44 -16.42
N SER A 146 -3.14 -5.52 -15.43
CA SER A 146 -4.01 -4.43 -14.99
C SER A 146 -4.22 -4.44 -13.48
N LEU A 147 -4.69 -3.31 -12.94
CA LEU A 147 -5.07 -3.20 -11.53
C LEU A 147 -6.28 -4.09 -11.19
N GLU A 148 -7.19 -4.29 -12.15
CA GLU A 148 -8.35 -5.18 -11.99
C GLU A 148 -7.92 -6.64 -11.84
N GLU A 149 -7.05 -7.15 -12.72
CA GLU A 149 -6.45 -8.48 -12.59
C GLU A 149 -5.70 -8.63 -11.27
N GLY A 150 -5.01 -7.57 -10.83
CA GLY A 150 -4.35 -7.51 -9.53
C GLY A 150 -5.33 -7.64 -8.36
N MET A 151 -6.50 -7.01 -8.44
CA MET A 151 -7.57 -7.12 -7.43
C MET A 151 -8.08 -8.55 -7.32
N ASP A 152 -8.37 -9.20 -8.46
CA ASP A 152 -8.84 -10.58 -8.50
C ASP A 152 -7.80 -11.54 -7.91
N LEU A 153 -6.52 -11.36 -8.27
CA LEU A 153 -5.42 -12.15 -7.72
C LEU A 153 -5.30 -11.95 -6.19
N SER A 154 -5.34 -10.70 -5.73
CA SER A 154 -5.21 -10.37 -4.31
C SER A 154 -6.35 -10.96 -3.47
N ASP A 155 -7.59 -10.81 -3.93
CA ASP A 155 -8.77 -11.36 -3.24
C ASP A 155 -8.74 -12.90 -3.24
N SER A 156 -8.34 -13.53 -4.35
CA SER A 156 -8.16 -14.98 -4.43
C SER A 156 -7.13 -15.48 -3.42
N LEU A 157 -5.96 -14.86 -3.33
CA LEU A 157 -4.90 -15.26 -2.39
C LEU A 157 -5.31 -15.10 -0.93
N LEU A 158 -6.09 -14.08 -0.63
CA LEU A 158 -6.61 -13.86 0.73
C LEU A 158 -7.68 -14.90 1.08
N THR A 159 -8.65 -15.12 0.18
CA THR A 159 -9.84 -15.94 0.45
C THR A 159 -9.57 -17.45 0.38
N ASN A 160 -8.61 -17.90 -0.43
CA ASN A 160 -8.25 -19.32 -0.54
C ASN A 160 -7.32 -19.83 0.59
N GLY A 161 -6.95 -18.96 1.53
CA GLY A 161 -6.10 -19.27 2.67
C GLY A 161 -4.60 -19.30 2.41
N THR A 162 -4.14 -18.96 1.19
CA THR A 162 -2.70 -18.92 0.84
C THR A 162 -1.94 -17.94 1.74
N VAL A 163 -2.48 -16.74 1.98
CA VAL A 163 -1.86 -15.75 2.87
C VAL A 163 -1.78 -16.26 4.30
N LYS A 164 -2.85 -16.90 4.81
CA LYS A 164 -2.88 -17.49 6.16
C LYS A 164 -1.80 -18.54 6.34
N GLN A 165 -1.70 -19.49 5.39
CA GLN A 165 -0.68 -20.53 5.40
C GLN A 165 0.75 -19.95 5.36
N TRP A 166 0.96 -18.89 4.60
CA TRP A 166 2.26 -18.23 4.53
C TRP A 166 2.64 -17.59 5.88
N ILE A 167 1.71 -16.90 6.54
CA ILE A 167 1.92 -16.29 7.86
C ILE A 167 2.24 -17.37 8.90
N GLU A 168 1.51 -18.50 8.91
CA GLU A 168 1.76 -19.62 9.80
C GLU A 168 3.17 -20.22 9.61
N LYS A 169 3.59 -20.42 8.34
CA LYS A 169 4.95 -20.86 8.03
C LYS A 169 6.01 -19.87 8.48
N ALA A 170 5.82 -18.57 8.21
CA ALA A 170 6.74 -17.52 8.62
C ALA A 170 6.88 -17.46 10.14
N SER A 171 5.79 -17.54 10.89
CA SER A 171 5.81 -17.50 12.36
C SER A 171 6.59 -18.68 12.98
N ASN A 172 6.64 -19.83 12.31
CA ASN A 172 7.38 -21.00 12.77
C ASN A 172 8.89 -20.91 12.56
N LEU A 173 9.37 -19.97 11.73
CA LEU A 173 10.80 -19.72 11.55
C LEU A 173 11.43 -18.93 12.70
N PHE A 174 10.60 -18.30 13.55
CA PHE A 174 11.05 -17.45 14.67
C PHE A 174 10.76 -18.05 16.04
N LYS A 175 10.34 -19.33 16.10
CA LYS A 175 10.20 -20.12 17.32
C LYS A 175 11.46 -20.96 17.55
#